data_e5a3d8c24e042b6b1af8a45534950ef9
#
_entry.id   e5a3d8c24e042b6b1af8a45534950ef9
#
_cell.length_a   1.000
_cell.length_b   1.000
_cell.length_c   1.000
_cell.angle_alpha   90.00
_cell.angle_beta   90.00
_cell.angle_gamma   90.00
#
_symmetry.space_group_name_H-M   'P 1'
#
loop_
_entity.id
_entity.type
_entity.pdbx_description
1 polymer ?
#
loop_
_entity_poly.entity_id
_entity_poly.type
_entity_poly.pdbx_seq_one_letter_code
_entity_poly.pdbx_strand_id
1 'polypeptide(L)' 'GRQEISRMIQFLIQNGREDEIPQAVSDPDFQERLLKELKS' A
#
# COMPACT_ATOMS: atom_id res chain seq x y z
N GLY A 1 3.61 -10.82 3.98
CA GLY A 1 2.52 -11.39 4.75
C GLY A 1 1.31 -10.46 4.86
N ARG A 2 0.31 -10.93 5.59
CA ARG A 2 -0.95 -10.19 5.75
C ARG A 2 -0.76 -8.85 6.44
N GLN A 3 0.19 -8.78 7.36
CA GLN A 3 0.45 -7.53 8.09
C GLN A 3 1.00 -6.44 7.18
N GLU A 4 1.76 -6.81 6.18
CA GLU A 4 2.30 -5.84 5.23
C GLU A 4 1.19 -5.21 4.40
N ILE A 5 0.23 -6.02 3.96
CA ILE A 5 -0.90 -5.53 3.19
C ILE A 5 -1.74 -4.56 4.04
N SER A 6 -2.00 -4.92 5.29
CA SER A 6 -2.77 -4.06 6.19
C SER A 6 -2.06 -2.72 6.42
N ARG A 7 -0.76 -2.75 6.63
CA ARG A 7 0.02 -1.51 6.82
C ARG A 7 -0.01 -0.64 5.58
N MET A 8 0.10 -1.25 4.41
CA MET A 8 0.05 -0.54 3.15
C MET A 8 -1.28 0.18 2.98
N ILE A 9 -2.38 -0.49 3.28
CA ILE A 9 -3.70 0.09 3.17
C ILE A 9 -3.86 1.24 4.17
N GLN A 10 -3.42 1.06 5.40
CA GLN A 10 -3.47 2.13 6.40
C GLN A 10 -2.64 3.34 5.98
N PHE A 11 -1.47 3.10 5.41
CA PHE A 11 -0.61 4.16 4.91
C PHE A 11 -1.34 5.00 3.86
N LEU A 12 -2.02 4.34 2.93
CA LEU A 12 -2.76 5.03 1.89
C LEU A 12 -3.91 5.86 2.47
N ILE A 13 -4.64 5.28 3.42
CA ILE A 13 -5.76 5.98 4.06
C ILE A 13 -5.27 7.21 4.82
N GLN A 14 -4.19 7.07 5.58
CA GLN A 14 -3.67 8.17 6.38
C GLN A 14 -3.11 9.32 5.53
N ASN A 15 -2.73 9.03 4.30
CA ASN A 15 -2.17 10.02 3.40
C ASN A 15 -3.18 10.54 2.38
N GLY A 16 -4.47 10.22 2.55
CA GLY A 16 -5.50 10.66 1.64
C GLY A 16 -5.43 10.01 0.27
N ARG A 17 -4.85 8.82 0.19
CA ARG A 17 -4.65 8.09 -1.06
C ARG A 17 -5.52 6.85 -1.15
N GLU A 18 -6.72 6.92 -0.62
CA GLU A 18 -7.64 5.80 -0.58
C GLU A 18 -8.04 5.30 -1.97
N ASP A 19 -8.04 6.20 -2.95
CA ASP A 19 -8.35 5.86 -4.33
C ASP A 19 -7.30 4.95 -4.96
N GLU A 20 -6.12 4.81 -4.35
CA GLU A 20 -5.07 3.94 -4.82
C GLU A 20 -5.17 2.52 -4.26
N ILE A 21 -6.06 2.28 -3.31
CA ILE A 21 -6.19 0.96 -2.69
C ILE A 21 -6.49 -0.15 -3.70
N PRO A 22 -7.45 0.01 -4.63
CA PRO A 22 -7.73 -1.05 -5.61
C PRO A 22 -6.50 -1.41 -6.45
N GLN A 23 -5.71 -0.41 -6.84
CA GLN A 23 -4.49 -0.66 -7.59
C GLN A 23 -3.44 -1.35 -6.71
N ALA A 24 -3.33 -0.92 -5.46
CA ALA A 24 -2.35 -1.46 -4.53
C ALA A 24 -2.56 -2.95 -4.26
N VAL A 25 -3.81 -3.42 -4.27
CA VAL A 25 -4.10 -4.83 -4.01
C VAL A 25 -4.09 -5.69 -5.27
N SER A 26 -4.14 -5.08 -6.45
CA SER A 26 -4.20 -5.83 -7.71
C SER A 26 -2.93 -5.74 -8.55
N ASP A 27 -2.06 -4.75 -8.30
CA ASP A 27 -0.84 -4.53 -9.06
C ASP A 27 0.39 -4.85 -8.19
N PRO A 28 1.08 -5.98 -8.46
CA PRO A 28 2.22 -6.36 -7.63
C PRO A 28 3.39 -5.39 -7.71
N ASP A 29 3.61 -4.74 -8.84
CA ASP A 29 4.68 -3.76 -8.97
C ASP A 29 4.41 -2.52 -8.12
N PHE A 30 3.18 -2.03 -8.15
CA PHE A 30 2.78 -0.90 -7.34
C PHE A 30 2.84 -1.24 -5.85
N GLN A 31 2.43 -2.44 -5.51
CA GLN A 31 2.48 -2.94 -4.15
C GLN A 31 3.92 -2.96 -3.62
N GLU A 32 4.87 -3.41 -4.42
CA GLU A 32 6.27 -3.41 -4.03
C GLU A 32 6.79 -2.00 -3.76
N ARG A 33 6.42 -1.05 -4.60
CA ARG A 33 6.84 0.34 -4.43
C ARG A 33 6.30 0.92 -3.12
N LEU A 34 5.05 0.63 -2.81
CA LEU A 34 4.44 1.10 -1.56
C LEU A 34 5.12 0.49 -0.34
N LEU A 35 5.44 -0.79 -0.40
CA LEU A 35 6.13 -1.45 0.70
C LEU A 35 7.51 -0.85 0.93
N LYS A 36 8.20 -0.45 -0.14
CA LYS A 36 9.48 0.23 -0.01
C LYS A 36 9.33 1.61 0.61
N GLU A 37 8.27 2.34 0.27
CA GLU A 37 7.99 3.63 0.90
C GLU A 37 7.77 3.47 2.40
N LEU A 38 7.08 2.42 2.81
CA LEU A 38 6.83 2.15 4.23
C LEU A 38 8.13 1.89 5.00
N LYS A 39 9.13 1.33 4.35
CA LYS A 39 10.40 1.02 4.99
C LYS A 39 11.34 2.22 5.05
N SER A 40 11.13 3.21 4.23
CA SER A 40 11.96 4.41 4.27
C SER A 40 11.37 5.44 5.22
#